data_0c56db6aa4507df22e5bbc62209d990c
#
_entry.id   0c56db6aa4507df22e5bbc62209d990c
#
_cell.length_a   1.000
_cell.length_b   1.000
_cell.length_c   1.000
_cell.angle_alpha   90.00
_cell.angle_beta   90.00
_cell.angle_gamma   90.00
#
_symmetry.space_group_name_H-M   'P 1'
#
loop_
_entity.id
_entity.type
_entity.pdbx_description
1 polymer ?
#
loop_
_entity_poly.entity_id
_entity_poly.type
_entity_poly.pdbx_seq_one_letter_code
_entity_poly.pdbx_strand_id
1 'polypeptide(L)'
;RMLTLTLALTSSMLGLAAAQTKTITVSVFPDLDSVVKAALPGFKKLYPNIDVKINSLAYADHHTALATALSTGKGAGDVVAVDFGYIAKFAEGNGLVDLSKPPYNAGQYRSQFVAYTFPQATASDGRLVAMPTDIGPGSMFYRTDLLKKAGVRPTDLNRSWESYIAAGKKVVAANPGSFLIPDASEAAQIILRTGLGAGEGLYFDKSGKVLVSPDNPRFVRAFTIAKQIRDAKLDARAGAAFSPEWTTAFQKGNLATEFSGAWLVGHMQNWLAKDYSGKWAAQNLPGNTYASWGGSFYAIPQQSQNKAEAWALIKYLTTNPAQQVLAFKTTGAFPALRAAANDPVFNEGVPYLGGQKARILWRQAALKIQPLDVNRLDPVAEQIVNDALNSVLDGSKDVRTALTEAQMLITRRAR
;
A
#
# COMPACT_ATOMS: atom_id res chain seq x y z
N ARG A 1 -83.13 -11.26 35.61
CA ARG A 1 -82.32 -10.44 34.68
C ARG A 1 -80.91 -10.89 34.83
N MET A 2 -80.41 -11.69 33.88
CA MET A 2 -79.07 -12.13 33.77
C MET A 2 -78.27 -11.06 32.99
N LEU A 3 -77.15 -10.57 33.57
CA LEU A 3 -76.21 -9.70 32.90
C LEU A 3 -75.11 -10.58 32.32
N THR A 4 -75.00 -10.63 31.03
CA THR A 4 -73.87 -11.30 30.29
C THR A 4 -72.75 -10.29 30.15
N LEU A 5 -71.62 -10.60 30.78
CA LEU A 5 -70.38 -9.80 30.65
C LEU A 5 -69.59 -10.35 29.48
N THR A 6 -69.49 -9.57 28.39
CA THR A 6 -68.68 -9.91 27.21
C THR A 6 -67.27 -9.40 27.42
N LEU A 7 -66.28 -10.32 27.57
CA LEU A 7 -64.92 -10.03 27.68
C LEU A 7 -64.30 -9.88 26.25
N ALA A 8 -63.96 -8.68 25.84
CA ALA A 8 -63.25 -8.43 24.57
C ALA A 8 -61.75 -8.66 24.76
N LEU A 9 -61.26 -9.76 24.22
CA LEU A 9 -59.78 -9.98 24.07
C LEU A 9 -59.24 -9.11 22.93
N THR A 10 -58.53 -8.04 23.27
CA THR A 10 -57.71 -7.29 22.31
C THR A 10 -56.39 -8.01 22.16
N SER A 11 -56.19 -8.76 21.07
CA SER A 11 -54.93 -9.32 20.64
C SER A 11 -54.03 -8.20 20.13
N SER A 12 -53.07 -7.77 20.93
CA SER A 12 -51.99 -6.89 20.49
C SER A 12 -51.04 -7.69 19.57
N MET A 13 -51.25 -7.59 18.27
CA MET A 13 -50.23 -8.01 17.29
C MET A 13 -49.06 -7.05 17.39
N LEU A 14 -48.02 -7.44 18.13
CA LEU A 14 -46.68 -6.85 17.97
C LEU A 14 -46.19 -7.24 16.56
N GLY A 15 -46.45 -6.38 15.58
CA GLY A 15 -45.83 -6.48 14.28
C GLY A 15 -44.31 -6.33 14.46
N LEU A 16 -43.57 -7.43 14.29
CA LEU A 16 -42.15 -7.32 14.02
C LEU A 16 -42.00 -6.51 12.74
N ALA A 17 -41.70 -5.22 12.86
CA ALA A 17 -41.27 -4.42 11.73
C ALA A 17 -39.99 -5.07 11.21
N ALA A 18 -40.07 -5.79 10.09
CA ALA A 18 -38.89 -6.28 9.39
C ALA A 18 -38.02 -5.06 9.13
N ALA A 19 -36.82 -5.03 9.71
CA ALA A 19 -35.90 -3.92 9.52
C ALA A 19 -35.64 -3.77 8.02
N GLN A 20 -35.93 -2.59 7.48
CA GLN A 20 -35.78 -2.31 6.05
C GLN A 20 -34.34 -2.57 5.62
N THR A 21 -34.15 -3.39 4.59
CA THR A 21 -32.83 -3.66 4.03
C THR A 21 -32.23 -2.37 3.42
N LYS A 22 -31.05 -2.02 3.86
CA LYS A 22 -30.27 -0.88 3.32
C LYS A 22 -29.19 -1.38 2.39
N THR A 23 -29.01 -0.72 1.26
CA THR A 23 -27.92 -1.00 0.33
C THR A 23 -26.85 0.07 0.46
N ILE A 24 -25.61 -0.34 0.71
CA ILE A 24 -24.42 0.53 0.70
C ILE A 24 -23.56 0.24 -0.53
N THR A 25 -22.92 1.27 -1.05
CA THR A 25 -21.99 1.15 -2.17
C THR A 25 -20.56 1.23 -1.66
N VAL A 26 -19.71 0.27 -2.05
CA VAL A 26 -18.28 0.22 -1.75
C VAL A 26 -17.51 0.47 -3.04
N SER A 27 -16.79 1.57 -3.09
CA SER A 27 -15.91 1.92 -4.23
C SER A 27 -14.49 1.48 -3.94
N VAL A 28 -13.94 0.63 -4.80
CA VAL A 28 -12.64 -0.03 -4.64
C VAL A 28 -11.86 -0.06 -5.94
N PHE A 29 -10.61 -0.48 -5.87
CA PHE A 29 -9.77 -0.85 -7.01
C PHE A 29 -9.46 -2.35 -6.98
N PRO A 30 -8.85 -2.94 -8.06
CA PRO A 30 -8.61 -4.37 -8.17
C PRO A 30 -7.90 -4.97 -6.96
N ASP A 31 -8.18 -6.23 -6.69
CA ASP A 31 -7.85 -7.03 -5.52
C ASP A 31 -8.71 -6.71 -4.29
N LEU A 32 -8.95 -5.43 -3.95
CA LEU A 32 -9.85 -5.09 -2.84
C LEU A 32 -11.33 -5.41 -3.15
N ASP A 33 -11.74 -5.39 -4.40
CA ASP A 33 -13.06 -5.89 -4.82
C ASP A 33 -13.23 -7.37 -4.50
N SER A 34 -12.21 -8.18 -4.78
CA SER A 34 -12.17 -9.60 -4.45
C SER A 34 -12.19 -9.84 -2.95
N VAL A 35 -11.44 -9.04 -2.17
CA VAL A 35 -11.45 -9.07 -0.69
C VAL A 35 -12.85 -8.79 -0.15
N VAL A 36 -13.49 -7.69 -0.60
CA VAL A 36 -14.83 -7.34 -0.15
C VAL A 36 -15.83 -8.44 -0.54
N LYS A 37 -15.78 -8.92 -1.79
CA LYS A 37 -16.66 -10.00 -2.28
C LYS A 37 -16.54 -11.28 -1.43
N ALA A 38 -15.31 -11.68 -1.08
CA ALA A 38 -15.07 -12.85 -0.24
C ALA A 38 -15.61 -12.65 1.20
N ALA A 39 -15.64 -11.42 1.69
CA ALA A 39 -16.13 -11.05 3.02
C ALA A 39 -17.66 -11.09 3.15
N LEU A 40 -18.41 -10.86 2.05
CA LEU A 40 -19.85 -10.66 2.09
C LEU A 40 -20.62 -11.80 2.77
N PRO A 41 -20.34 -13.09 2.55
CA PRO A 41 -21.08 -14.16 3.22
C PRO A 41 -20.99 -14.12 4.75
N GLY A 42 -19.80 -13.78 5.28
CA GLY A 42 -19.59 -13.63 6.72
C GLY A 42 -20.21 -12.34 7.26
N PHE A 43 -20.08 -11.25 6.53
CA PHE A 43 -20.69 -9.96 6.88
C PHE A 43 -22.22 -10.07 6.94
N LYS A 44 -22.86 -10.69 5.94
CA LYS A 44 -24.31 -10.84 5.86
C LYS A 44 -24.91 -11.66 7.01
N LYS A 45 -24.14 -12.62 7.57
CA LYS A 45 -24.56 -13.36 8.76
C LYS A 45 -24.69 -12.47 9.99
N LEU A 46 -23.82 -11.45 10.12
CA LEU A 46 -23.83 -10.52 11.25
C LEU A 46 -24.78 -9.34 11.02
N TYR A 47 -24.94 -8.93 9.77
CA TYR A 47 -25.73 -7.77 9.35
C TYR A 47 -26.70 -8.14 8.23
N PRO A 48 -27.76 -8.96 8.51
CA PRO A 48 -28.67 -9.49 7.49
C PRO A 48 -29.42 -8.41 6.71
N ASN A 49 -29.58 -7.22 7.30
CA ASN A 49 -30.31 -6.10 6.72
C ASN A 49 -29.43 -5.09 5.97
N ILE A 50 -28.14 -5.41 5.73
CA ILE A 50 -27.23 -4.56 4.94
C ILE A 50 -26.84 -5.31 3.67
N ASP A 51 -27.20 -4.77 2.53
CA ASP A 51 -26.71 -5.21 1.22
C ASP A 51 -25.53 -4.36 0.78
N VAL A 52 -24.60 -4.99 0.07
CA VAL A 52 -23.35 -4.32 -0.37
C VAL A 52 -23.24 -4.42 -1.88
N LYS A 53 -23.19 -3.26 -2.54
CA LYS A 53 -22.87 -3.13 -3.97
C LYS A 53 -21.40 -2.72 -4.11
N ILE A 54 -20.64 -3.49 -4.90
CA ILE A 54 -19.22 -3.20 -5.16
C ILE A 54 -19.10 -2.45 -6.48
N ASN A 55 -18.39 -1.33 -6.46
CA ASN A 55 -17.99 -0.57 -7.64
C ASN A 55 -16.46 -0.60 -7.73
N SER A 56 -15.89 -1.29 -8.72
CA SER A 56 -14.46 -1.43 -8.92
C SER A 56 -14.03 -0.72 -10.21
N LEU A 57 -13.02 0.14 -10.11
CA LEU A 57 -12.39 0.83 -11.24
C LEU A 57 -10.89 0.49 -11.25
N ALA A 58 -10.23 0.66 -12.40
CA ALA A 58 -8.77 0.55 -12.46
C ALA A 58 -8.13 1.50 -11.44
N TYR A 59 -6.95 1.13 -10.93
CA TYR A 59 -6.30 1.82 -9.80
C TYR A 59 -6.23 3.35 -9.95
N ALA A 60 -5.72 3.84 -11.08
CA ALA A 60 -5.59 5.28 -11.33
C ALA A 60 -6.95 5.96 -11.51
N ASP A 61 -7.88 5.30 -12.21
CA ASP A 61 -9.23 5.82 -12.46
C ASP A 61 -10.03 5.92 -11.17
N HIS A 62 -9.89 4.92 -10.28
CA HIS A 62 -10.53 4.93 -8.96
C HIS A 62 -10.11 6.16 -8.15
N HIS A 63 -8.80 6.41 -8.02
CA HIS A 63 -8.30 7.52 -7.21
C HIS A 63 -8.60 8.89 -7.84
N THR A 64 -8.63 8.99 -9.16
CA THR A 64 -9.05 10.20 -9.88
C THR A 64 -10.54 10.49 -9.70
N ALA A 65 -11.38 9.46 -9.85
CA ALA A 65 -12.82 9.57 -9.61
C ALA A 65 -13.13 9.92 -8.15
N LEU A 66 -12.41 9.28 -7.20
CA LEU A 66 -12.54 9.57 -5.78
C LEU A 66 -12.15 11.01 -5.45
N ALA A 67 -11.03 11.51 -5.98
CA ALA A 67 -10.61 12.91 -5.77
C ALA A 67 -11.69 13.90 -6.24
N THR A 68 -12.28 13.65 -7.41
CA THR A 68 -13.38 14.44 -7.96
C THR A 68 -14.62 14.37 -7.08
N ALA A 69 -15.01 13.14 -6.67
CA ALA A 69 -16.20 12.91 -5.85
C ALA A 69 -16.10 13.55 -4.46
N LEU A 70 -14.92 13.50 -3.82
CA LEU A 70 -14.68 14.17 -2.54
C LEU A 70 -14.69 15.69 -2.65
N SER A 71 -14.19 16.24 -3.77
CA SER A 71 -14.19 17.69 -4.05
C SER A 71 -15.60 18.22 -4.33
N THR A 72 -16.42 17.47 -5.09
CA THR A 72 -17.78 17.88 -5.48
C THR A 72 -18.84 17.52 -4.45
N GLY A 73 -18.52 16.66 -3.49
CA GLY A 73 -19.46 16.15 -2.49
C GLY A 73 -20.49 15.16 -3.05
N LYS A 74 -20.21 14.51 -4.21
CA LYS A 74 -21.15 13.58 -4.86
C LYS A 74 -20.40 12.43 -5.55
N GLY A 75 -20.98 11.22 -5.48
CA GLY A 75 -20.56 10.08 -6.32
C GLY A 75 -19.50 9.15 -5.70
N ALA A 76 -19.05 9.37 -4.46
CA ALA A 76 -18.00 8.53 -3.85
C ALA A 76 -18.50 7.16 -3.37
N GLY A 77 -19.80 6.96 -3.18
CA GLY A 77 -20.35 5.79 -2.49
C GLY A 77 -20.39 5.97 -0.98
N ASP A 78 -20.57 4.87 -0.23
CA ASP A 78 -20.68 4.87 1.24
C ASP A 78 -19.38 4.47 1.92
N VAL A 79 -18.63 3.53 1.32
CA VAL A 79 -17.29 3.13 1.73
C VAL A 79 -16.37 3.30 0.52
N VAL A 80 -15.19 3.86 0.75
CA VAL A 80 -14.17 4.01 -0.29
C VAL A 80 -12.85 3.37 0.16
N ALA A 81 -12.21 2.64 -0.74
CA ALA A 81 -10.84 2.21 -0.56
C ALA A 81 -9.88 3.35 -0.94
N VAL A 82 -8.79 3.48 -0.20
CA VAL A 82 -7.75 4.48 -0.47
C VAL A 82 -6.39 3.82 -0.33
N ASP A 83 -5.56 3.96 -1.35
CA ASP A 83 -4.18 3.49 -1.30
C ASP A 83 -3.29 4.41 -0.45
N PHE A 84 -2.21 3.85 0.10
CA PHE A 84 -1.26 4.55 0.96
C PHE A 84 -0.65 5.80 0.31
N GLY A 85 -0.49 5.81 -1.01
CA GLY A 85 0.04 6.96 -1.76
C GLY A 85 -0.93 8.14 -1.85
N TYR A 86 -2.22 7.93 -1.56
CA TYR A 86 -3.27 8.95 -1.65
C TYR A 86 -3.84 9.35 -0.29
N ILE A 87 -3.72 8.49 0.73
CA ILE A 87 -4.42 8.68 2.00
C ILE A 87 -4.05 10.00 2.68
N ALA A 88 -2.79 10.40 2.68
CA ALA A 88 -2.34 11.66 3.29
C ALA A 88 -3.03 12.87 2.65
N LYS A 89 -3.11 12.91 1.31
CA LYS A 89 -3.81 13.98 0.57
C LYS A 89 -5.29 14.05 0.93
N PHE A 90 -5.97 12.92 1.02
CA PHE A 90 -7.40 12.89 1.33
C PHE A 90 -7.67 13.16 2.82
N ALA A 91 -6.73 12.82 3.71
CA ALA A 91 -6.82 13.11 5.13
C ALA A 91 -6.86 14.61 5.41
N GLU A 92 -6.04 15.39 4.71
CA GLU A 92 -6.00 16.85 4.86
C GLU A 92 -7.23 17.56 4.29
N GLY A 93 -8.02 16.90 3.46
CA GLY A 93 -9.27 17.41 2.94
C GLY A 93 -10.46 17.23 3.91
N ASN A 94 -11.60 17.81 3.56
CA ASN A 94 -12.84 17.69 4.34
C ASN A 94 -13.83 16.68 3.75
N GLY A 95 -13.40 15.88 2.76
CA GLY A 95 -14.28 14.96 2.05
C GLY A 95 -14.54 13.64 2.79
N LEU A 96 -13.73 13.30 3.80
CA LEU A 96 -13.83 12.07 4.58
C LEU A 96 -14.28 12.34 6.02
N VAL A 97 -14.99 11.36 6.60
CA VAL A 97 -15.50 11.43 7.97
C VAL A 97 -14.36 11.28 8.97
N ASP A 98 -14.36 12.09 10.04
CA ASP A 98 -13.47 11.93 11.18
C ASP A 98 -13.90 10.73 12.03
N LEU A 99 -13.19 9.61 11.88
CA LEU A 99 -13.43 8.37 12.59
C LEU A 99 -12.89 8.40 14.04
N SER A 100 -12.15 9.44 14.45
CA SER A 100 -11.65 9.56 15.83
C SER A 100 -12.77 9.85 16.83
N LYS A 101 -13.88 10.42 16.37
CA LYS A 101 -15.01 10.87 17.18
C LYS A 101 -16.13 9.84 17.28
N PRO A 102 -17.03 9.98 18.28
CA PRO A 102 -18.26 9.21 18.33
C PRO A 102 -19.10 9.39 17.04
N PRO A 103 -19.79 8.36 16.58
CA PRO A 103 -19.94 7.04 17.19
C PRO A 103 -18.80 6.05 16.82
N TYR A 104 -17.81 6.47 16.05
CA TYR A 104 -16.77 5.59 15.49
C TYR A 104 -15.69 5.25 16.52
N ASN A 105 -15.12 6.24 17.21
CA ASN A 105 -14.06 6.09 18.22
C ASN A 105 -12.90 5.19 17.76
N ALA A 106 -12.53 5.27 16.47
CA ALA A 106 -11.61 4.33 15.83
C ALA A 106 -10.21 4.35 16.43
N GLY A 107 -9.83 5.43 17.13
CA GLY A 107 -8.55 5.53 17.84
C GLY A 107 -8.33 4.41 18.88
N GLN A 108 -9.40 3.81 19.42
CA GLN A 108 -9.32 2.69 20.37
C GLN A 108 -8.67 1.43 19.76
N TYR A 109 -8.69 1.30 18.46
CA TYR A 109 -8.12 0.14 17.76
C TYR A 109 -6.62 0.31 17.44
N ARG A 110 -6.06 1.51 17.59
CA ARG A 110 -4.67 1.83 17.19
C ARG A 110 -3.64 0.78 17.63
N SER A 111 -3.69 0.33 18.89
CA SER A 111 -2.73 -0.64 19.44
C SER A 111 -2.84 -2.05 18.85
N GLN A 112 -3.94 -2.35 18.16
CA GLN A 112 -4.18 -3.65 17.53
C GLN A 112 -3.54 -3.75 16.13
N PHE A 113 -3.14 -2.61 15.55
CA PHE A 113 -2.60 -2.54 14.20
C PHE A 113 -1.08 -2.32 14.19
N VAL A 114 -0.48 -2.55 13.04
CA VAL A 114 0.93 -2.24 12.81
C VAL A 114 1.14 -0.73 12.97
N ALA A 115 2.16 -0.32 13.72
CA ALA A 115 2.30 1.01 14.30
C ALA A 115 2.29 2.16 13.27
N TYR A 116 2.83 1.95 12.07
CA TYR A 116 2.95 3.00 11.07
C TYR A 116 1.64 3.30 10.30
N THR A 117 0.60 2.45 10.41
CA THR A 117 -0.60 2.57 9.57
C THR A 117 -1.52 3.70 9.99
N PHE A 118 -1.79 3.86 11.28
CA PHE A 118 -2.67 4.94 11.79
C PHE A 118 -2.12 6.34 11.51
N PRO A 119 -0.82 6.64 11.72
CA PRO A 119 -0.25 7.93 11.37
C PRO A 119 -0.48 8.33 9.91
N GLN A 120 -0.43 7.38 8.97
CA GLN A 120 -0.68 7.64 7.55
C GLN A 120 -2.10 8.12 7.25
N ALA A 121 -3.10 7.66 8.04
CA ALA A 121 -4.52 8.02 7.90
C ALA A 121 -4.94 9.15 8.86
N THR A 122 -4.00 9.77 9.57
CA THR A 122 -4.25 10.86 10.51
C THR A 122 -3.82 12.18 9.90
N ALA A 123 -4.77 13.11 9.77
CA ALA A 123 -4.51 14.45 9.27
C ALA A 123 -3.66 15.28 10.26
N SER A 124 -3.09 16.38 9.81
CA SER A 124 -2.27 17.29 10.62
C SER A 124 -3.04 17.91 11.79
N ASP A 125 -4.37 18.03 11.68
CA ASP A 125 -5.26 18.49 12.74
C ASP A 125 -5.72 17.39 13.73
N GLY A 126 -5.21 16.17 13.57
CA GLY A 126 -5.48 15.02 14.44
C GLY A 126 -6.71 14.18 14.04
N ARG A 127 -7.46 14.54 12.98
CA ARG A 127 -8.56 13.71 12.49
C ARG A 127 -8.04 12.37 11.95
N LEU A 128 -8.64 11.27 12.37
CA LEU A 128 -8.41 9.94 11.80
C LEU A 128 -9.47 9.68 10.74
N VAL A 129 -9.10 9.61 9.47
CA VAL A 129 -10.08 9.58 8.36
C VAL A 129 -10.31 8.19 7.76
N ALA A 130 -9.50 7.20 8.11
CA ALA A 130 -9.62 5.85 7.56
C ALA A 130 -9.09 4.77 8.51
N MET A 131 -9.56 3.53 8.29
CA MET A 131 -9.05 2.33 8.94
C MET A 131 -8.14 1.56 8.00
N PRO A 132 -6.93 1.16 8.43
CA PRO A 132 -6.04 0.34 7.60
C PRO A 132 -6.61 -1.07 7.41
N THR A 133 -6.48 -1.62 6.21
CA THR A 133 -6.91 -3.00 5.92
C THR A 133 -5.73 -3.92 5.61
N ASP A 134 -4.80 -3.50 4.78
CA ASP A 134 -3.60 -4.25 4.47
C ASP A 134 -2.36 -3.37 4.49
N ILE A 135 -1.19 -4.00 4.46
CA ILE A 135 0.12 -3.35 4.45
C ILE A 135 1.01 -3.96 3.37
N GLY A 136 1.96 -3.18 2.89
CA GLY A 136 2.99 -3.62 1.96
C GLY A 136 4.37 -3.62 2.61
N PRO A 137 4.75 -4.63 3.42
CA PRO A 137 6.12 -4.72 3.89
C PRO A 137 7.08 -4.80 2.70
N GLY A 138 7.96 -3.81 2.55
CA GLY A 138 8.91 -3.73 1.45
C GLY A 138 9.89 -4.89 1.46
N SER A 139 10.13 -5.45 0.30
CA SER A 139 11.00 -6.61 0.08
C SER A 139 11.77 -6.45 -1.21
N MET A 140 12.96 -7.05 -1.28
CA MET A 140 13.64 -7.29 -2.54
C MET A 140 13.36 -8.73 -2.98
N PHE A 141 12.64 -8.89 -4.09
CA PHE A 141 12.51 -10.16 -4.78
C PHE A 141 13.73 -10.37 -5.69
N TYR A 142 14.20 -11.61 -5.80
CA TYR A 142 15.36 -11.91 -6.64
C TYR A 142 15.28 -13.29 -7.30
N ARG A 143 15.87 -13.42 -8.48
CA ARG A 143 15.93 -14.65 -9.28
C ARG A 143 17.09 -15.54 -8.82
N THR A 144 16.77 -16.66 -8.19
CA THR A 144 17.74 -17.60 -7.64
C THR A 144 18.57 -18.27 -8.72
N ASP A 145 17.98 -18.55 -9.88
CA ASP A 145 18.65 -19.18 -11.02
C ASP A 145 19.65 -18.23 -11.71
N LEU A 146 19.29 -16.95 -11.90
CA LEU A 146 20.20 -15.94 -12.48
C LEU A 146 21.39 -15.67 -11.56
N LEU A 147 21.13 -15.56 -10.23
CA LEU A 147 22.20 -15.39 -9.24
C LEU A 147 23.13 -16.59 -9.20
N LYS A 148 22.57 -17.83 -9.19
CA LYS A 148 23.36 -19.07 -9.20
C LYS A 148 24.30 -19.13 -10.40
N LYS A 149 23.81 -18.82 -11.59
CA LYS A 149 24.61 -18.80 -12.81
C LYS A 149 25.76 -17.78 -12.76
N ALA A 150 25.55 -16.66 -12.07
CA ALA A 150 26.55 -15.60 -11.88
C ALA A 150 27.51 -15.86 -10.70
N GLY A 151 27.32 -16.91 -9.91
CA GLY A 151 28.09 -17.13 -8.68
C GLY A 151 27.86 -16.05 -7.62
N VAL A 152 26.70 -15.39 -7.62
CA VAL A 152 26.33 -14.34 -6.69
C VAL A 152 25.46 -14.91 -5.58
N ARG A 153 25.78 -14.59 -4.34
CA ARG A 153 24.97 -14.98 -3.19
C ARG A 153 23.89 -13.92 -2.94
N PRO A 154 22.70 -14.31 -2.43
CA PRO A 154 21.65 -13.34 -2.06
C PRO A 154 22.16 -12.25 -1.12
N THR A 155 23.03 -12.59 -0.16
CA THR A 155 23.64 -11.62 0.78
C THR A 155 24.50 -10.55 0.11
N ASP A 156 25.00 -10.80 -1.11
CA ASP A 156 25.77 -9.80 -1.85
C ASP A 156 24.86 -8.71 -2.43
N LEU A 157 23.56 -8.99 -2.61
CA LEU A 157 22.55 -8.01 -3.06
C LEU A 157 22.07 -7.10 -1.93
N ASN A 158 21.99 -7.56 -0.68
CA ASN A 158 21.35 -6.79 0.38
C ASN A 158 22.29 -6.20 1.44
N ARG A 159 23.61 -6.39 1.31
CA ARG A 159 24.58 -5.85 2.28
C ARG A 159 24.64 -4.33 2.25
N SER A 160 24.72 -3.75 1.07
CA SER A 160 24.67 -2.31 0.81
C SER A 160 24.28 -2.05 -0.64
N TRP A 161 23.98 -0.80 -0.99
CA TRP A 161 23.71 -0.41 -2.38
C TRP A 161 24.94 -0.57 -3.29
N GLU A 162 26.14 -0.34 -2.77
CA GLU A 162 27.38 -0.55 -3.51
C GLU A 162 27.60 -2.04 -3.81
N SER A 163 27.33 -2.91 -2.83
CA SER A 163 27.38 -4.37 -3.05
C SER A 163 26.29 -4.85 -4.00
N TYR A 164 25.10 -4.24 -3.97
CA TYR A 164 24.01 -4.49 -4.92
C TYR A 164 24.43 -4.21 -6.36
N ILE A 165 25.05 -3.04 -6.61
CA ILE A 165 25.56 -2.67 -7.93
C ILE A 165 26.68 -3.62 -8.38
N ALA A 166 27.62 -3.93 -7.48
CA ALA A 166 28.74 -4.84 -7.79
C ALA A 166 28.26 -6.27 -8.12
N ALA A 167 27.29 -6.78 -7.36
CA ALA A 167 26.63 -8.05 -7.63
C ALA A 167 25.86 -8.02 -8.95
N GLY A 168 25.14 -6.92 -9.20
CA GLY A 168 24.36 -6.71 -10.42
C GLY A 168 25.21 -6.76 -11.69
N LYS A 169 26.39 -6.17 -11.68
CA LYS A 169 27.34 -6.26 -12.80
C LYS A 169 27.71 -7.72 -13.12
N LYS A 170 27.94 -8.55 -12.09
CA LYS A 170 28.22 -9.99 -12.27
C LYS A 170 27.02 -10.73 -12.82
N VAL A 171 25.80 -10.42 -12.28
CA VAL A 171 24.55 -11.08 -12.73
C VAL A 171 24.29 -10.79 -14.20
N VAL A 172 24.37 -9.53 -14.62
CA VAL A 172 24.12 -9.14 -16.02
C VAL A 172 25.18 -9.70 -16.96
N ALA A 173 26.44 -9.70 -16.56
CA ALA A 173 27.52 -10.27 -17.37
C ALA A 173 27.36 -11.79 -17.59
N ALA A 174 26.91 -12.54 -16.58
CA ALA A 174 26.68 -13.98 -16.65
C ALA A 174 25.38 -14.36 -17.37
N ASN A 175 24.44 -13.43 -17.52
CA ASN A 175 23.13 -13.64 -18.11
C ASN A 175 22.86 -12.60 -19.22
N PRO A 176 23.44 -12.76 -20.42
CA PRO A 176 23.26 -11.83 -21.52
C PRO A 176 21.76 -11.57 -21.80
N GLY A 177 21.39 -10.32 -21.99
CA GLY A 177 20.01 -9.90 -22.21
C GLY A 177 19.15 -9.75 -20.93
N SER A 178 19.73 -9.98 -19.75
CA SER A 178 19.07 -9.70 -18.46
C SER A 178 19.48 -8.34 -17.90
N PHE A 179 18.68 -7.87 -16.94
CA PHE A 179 18.89 -6.65 -16.20
C PHE A 179 18.81 -6.93 -14.70
N LEU A 180 19.47 -6.10 -13.91
CA LEU A 180 19.44 -6.22 -12.46
C LEU A 180 18.07 -5.80 -11.92
N ILE A 181 17.51 -4.69 -12.41
CA ILE A 181 16.29 -4.03 -11.91
C ILE A 181 15.46 -3.50 -13.10
N PRO A 182 14.14 -3.39 -12.99
CA PRO A 182 13.30 -2.81 -14.05
C PRO A 182 13.66 -1.38 -14.41
N ASP A 183 13.78 -0.50 -13.40
CA ASP A 183 14.16 0.89 -13.59
C ASP A 183 15.03 1.40 -12.44
N ALA A 184 16.05 2.19 -12.77
CA ALA A 184 16.98 2.73 -11.78
C ALA A 184 16.32 3.65 -10.75
N SER A 185 15.18 4.28 -11.10
CA SER A 185 14.43 5.14 -10.20
C SER A 185 13.89 4.41 -8.96
N GLU A 186 13.61 3.11 -9.07
CA GLU A 186 13.14 2.31 -7.92
C GLU A 186 14.16 2.30 -6.77
N ALA A 187 15.46 2.19 -7.09
CA ALA A 187 16.51 2.25 -6.08
C ALA A 187 16.50 3.58 -5.32
N ALA A 188 16.30 4.70 -6.03
CA ALA A 188 16.17 6.01 -5.40
C ALA A 188 14.94 6.07 -4.48
N GLN A 189 13.80 5.58 -4.95
CA GLN A 189 12.57 5.58 -4.16
C GLN A 189 12.70 4.75 -2.88
N ILE A 190 13.38 3.60 -2.92
CA ILE A 190 13.66 2.80 -1.72
C ILE A 190 14.58 3.56 -0.77
N ILE A 191 15.67 4.16 -1.26
CA ILE A 191 16.60 4.93 -0.41
C ILE A 191 15.90 6.10 0.26
N LEU A 192 15.01 6.80 -0.44
CA LEU A 192 14.25 7.92 0.11
C LEU A 192 13.31 7.50 1.24
N ARG A 193 12.80 6.27 1.23
CA ARG A 193 11.85 5.73 2.21
C ARG A 193 12.51 4.95 3.34
N THR A 194 13.82 4.72 3.28
CA THR A 194 14.54 3.91 4.27
C THR A 194 15.48 4.77 5.12
N GLY A 195 15.84 4.27 6.30
CA GLY A 195 16.76 4.97 7.21
C GLY A 195 16.16 6.18 7.92
N LEU A 196 14.83 6.33 7.88
CA LEU A 196 14.10 7.39 8.56
C LEU A 196 13.74 6.96 9.98
N GLY A 197 13.83 7.90 10.93
CA GLY A 197 13.35 7.73 12.29
C GLY A 197 11.84 7.89 12.42
N ALA A 198 11.30 7.48 13.56
CA ALA A 198 9.86 7.66 13.85
C ALA A 198 9.48 9.14 13.83
N GLY A 199 8.47 9.49 13.04
CA GLY A 199 7.98 10.87 12.88
C GLY A 199 8.89 11.77 12.05
N GLU A 200 9.82 11.22 11.28
CA GLU A 200 10.49 11.95 10.20
C GLU A 200 9.64 11.94 8.93
N GLY A 201 9.66 13.03 8.19
CA GLY A 201 8.94 13.16 6.93
C GLY A 201 9.76 12.73 5.71
N LEU A 202 9.08 12.41 4.62
CA LEU A 202 9.73 12.06 3.35
C LEU A 202 10.33 13.29 2.67
N TYR A 203 9.54 14.34 2.49
CA TYR A 203 9.89 15.54 1.72
C TYR A 203 9.86 16.82 2.56
N PHE A 204 9.19 16.78 3.71
CA PHE A 204 9.05 17.89 4.66
C PHE A 204 9.38 17.42 6.07
N ASP A 205 9.92 18.29 6.90
CA ASP A 205 9.99 18.07 8.34
C ASP A 205 8.68 18.49 9.03
N LYS A 206 8.58 18.23 10.33
CA LYS A 206 7.39 18.57 11.14
C LYS A 206 7.04 20.08 11.15
N SER A 207 7.99 20.95 10.83
CA SER A 207 7.76 22.38 10.71
C SER A 207 7.25 22.80 9.32
N GLY A 208 7.19 21.86 8.37
CA GLY A 208 6.87 22.10 6.97
C GLY A 208 8.07 22.57 6.13
N LYS A 209 9.28 22.52 6.69
CA LYS A 209 10.51 22.85 5.94
C LYS A 209 10.80 21.77 4.91
N VAL A 210 11.13 22.17 3.69
CA VAL A 210 11.50 21.28 2.59
C VAL A 210 12.82 20.56 2.90
N LEU A 211 12.79 19.22 2.86
CA LEU A 211 13.95 18.36 3.06
C LEU A 211 14.71 18.06 1.76
N VAL A 212 14.06 18.22 0.62
CA VAL A 212 14.67 18.04 -0.71
C VAL A 212 15.73 19.11 -0.92
N SER A 213 17.00 18.70 -1.01
CA SER A 213 18.11 19.64 -1.07
C SER A 213 19.37 18.95 -1.60
N PRO A 214 20.26 19.67 -2.33
CA PRO A 214 21.58 19.16 -2.73
C PRO A 214 22.53 18.96 -1.54
N ASP A 215 22.16 19.44 -0.35
CA ASP A 215 22.96 19.28 0.88
C ASP A 215 22.36 18.20 1.81
N ASN A 216 21.21 17.61 1.45
CA ASN A 216 20.64 16.49 2.20
C ASN A 216 21.22 15.17 1.69
N PRO A 217 22.02 14.44 2.53
CA PRO A 217 22.74 13.25 2.09
C PRO A 217 21.81 12.13 1.61
N ARG A 218 20.58 12.04 2.12
CA ARG A 218 19.59 11.04 1.70
C ARG A 218 19.18 11.22 0.24
N PHE A 219 18.87 12.45 -0.18
CA PHE A 219 18.51 12.76 -1.57
C PHE A 219 19.70 12.62 -2.51
N VAL A 220 20.86 13.14 -2.11
CA VAL A 220 22.10 13.01 -2.89
C VAL A 220 22.44 11.53 -3.10
N ARG A 221 22.37 10.71 -2.04
CA ARG A 221 22.63 9.27 -2.13
C ARG A 221 21.64 8.57 -3.05
N ALA A 222 20.33 8.85 -2.91
CA ALA A 222 19.29 8.25 -3.72
C ALA A 222 19.54 8.49 -5.22
N PHE A 223 19.78 9.73 -5.62
CA PHE A 223 20.04 10.11 -7.00
C PHE A 223 21.35 9.54 -7.53
N THR A 224 22.41 9.56 -6.70
CA THR A 224 23.73 9.01 -7.08
C THR A 224 23.66 7.51 -7.32
N ILE A 225 23.02 6.72 -6.45
CA ILE A 225 22.89 5.27 -6.62
C ILE A 225 22.05 4.95 -7.86
N ALA A 226 20.92 5.63 -8.06
CA ALA A 226 20.11 5.45 -9.27
C ALA A 226 20.90 5.75 -10.55
N LYS A 227 21.65 6.86 -10.56
CA LYS A 227 22.53 7.20 -11.68
C LYS A 227 23.59 6.13 -11.92
N GLN A 228 24.25 5.62 -10.88
CA GLN A 228 25.25 4.55 -11.03
C GLN A 228 24.68 3.27 -11.63
N ILE A 229 23.44 2.89 -11.26
CA ILE A 229 22.72 1.75 -11.84
C ILE A 229 22.47 1.99 -13.34
N ARG A 230 21.98 3.18 -13.71
CA ARG A 230 21.71 3.60 -15.09
C ARG A 230 22.97 3.64 -15.95
N ASP A 231 24.03 4.28 -15.45
CA ASP A 231 25.31 4.41 -16.15
C ASP A 231 25.98 3.05 -16.36
N ALA A 232 25.82 2.13 -15.42
CA ALA A 232 26.30 0.75 -15.54
C ALA A 232 25.40 -0.16 -16.41
N LYS A 233 24.32 0.38 -17.00
CA LYS A 233 23.34 -0.35 -17.84
C LYS A 233 22.73 -1.56 -17.14
N LEU A 234 22.45 -1.44 -15.86
CA LEU A 234 21.91 -2.51 -15.02
C LEU A 234 20.39 -2.52 -15.01
N ASP A 235 19.73 -1.47 -15.45
CA ASP A 235 18.27 -1.37 -15.50
C ASP A 235 17.70 -1.59 -16.92
N ALA A 236 16.50 -2.15 -16.97
CA ALA A 236 15.77 -2.41 -18.21
C ALA A 236 15.13 -1.15 -18.80
N ARG A 237 15.12 -0.03 -18.07
CA ARG A 237 14.39 1.20 -18.42
C ARG A 237 12.90 0.93 -18.67
N ALA A 238 12.32 0.07 -17.85
CA ALA A 238 10.95 -0.38 -17.99
C ALA A 238 9.91 0.59 -17.41
N GLY A 239 10.37 1.73 -16.87
CA GLY A 239 9.48 2.74 -16.29
C GLY A 239 8.81 2.28 -15.00
N ALA A 240 7.61 2.84 -14.75
CA ALA A 240 6.89 2.59 -13.50
C ALA A 240 6.32 1.17 -13.44
N ALA A 241 6.18 0.63 -12.22
CA ALA A 241 5.50 -0.63 -11.98
C ALA A 241 4.09 -0.64 -12.60
N PHE A 242 3.69 -1.78 -13.15
CA PHE A 242 2.45 -2.01 -13.88
C PHE A 242 2.35 -1.31 -15.26
N SER A 243 3.40 -0.64 -15.74
CA SER A 243 3.45 -0.22 -17.14
C SER A 243 3.52 -1.43 -18.09
N PRO A 244 3.17 -1.29 -19.38
CA PRO A 244 3.33 -2.36 -20.35
C PRO A 244 4.76 -2.85 -20.49
N GLU A 245 5.75 -1.96 -20.39
CA GLU A 245 7.18 -2.25 -20.48
C GLU A 245 7.66 -3.05 -19.28
N TRP A 246 7.26 -2.64 -18.07
CA TRP A 246 7.54 -3.35 -16.82
C TRP A 246 6.93 -4.76 -16.84
N THR A 247 5.65 -4.86 -17.22
CA THR A 247 4.95 -6.14 -17.36
C THR A 247 5.67 -7.07 -18.35
N THR A 248 6.07 -6.52 -19.50
CA THR A 248 6.79 -7.26 -20.54
C THR A 248 8.15 -7.77 -20.02
N ALA A 249 8.88 -6.96 -19.27
CA ALA A 249 10.18 -7.34 -18.70
C ALA A 249 10.04 -8.51 -17.71
N PHE A 250 9.01 -8.50 -16.86
CA PHE A 250 8.69 -9.63 -16.00
C PHE A 250 8.36 -10.90 -16.77
N GLN A 251 7.47 -10.81 -17.75
CA GLN A 251 7.03 -11.95 -18.57
C GLN A 251 8.16 -12.57 -19.37
N LYS A 252 9.12 -11.75 -19.84
CA LYS A 252 10.34 -12.25 -20.50
C LYS A 252 11.31 -12.95 -19.54
N GLY A 253 11.16 -12.74 -18.23
CA GLY A 253 12.01 -13.33 -17.20
C GLY A 253 13.45 -12.83 -17.21
N ASN A 254 13.70 -11.65 -17.74
CA ASN A 254 15.03 -11.07 -17.85
C ASN A 254 15.39 -10.10 -16.71
N LEU A 255 14.54 -9.98 -15.69
CA LEU A 255 14.80 -9.20 -14.50
C LEU A 255 15.40 -10.07 -13.39
N ALA A 256 16.50 -9.63 -12.78
CA ALA A 256 17.16 -10.36 -11.71
C ALA A 256 16.61 -9.99 -10.33
N THR A 257 16.16 -8.74 -10.14
CA THR A 257 15.56 -8.27 -8.88
C THR A 257 14.37 -7.35 -9.14
N GLU A 258 13.54 -7.20 -8.11
CA GLU A 258 12.44 -6.25 -8.03
C GLU A 258 12.28 -5.78 -6.59
N PHE A 259 12.06 -4.48 -6.39
CA PHE A 259 11.69 -3.92 -5.09
C PHE A 259 10.19 -3.68 -5.03
N SER A 260 9.50 -4.36 -4.14
CA SER A 260 8.05 -4.20 -4.02
C SER A 260 7.56 -4.57 -2.62
N GLY A 261 6.27 -4.40 -2.38
CA GLY A 261 5.61 -4.95 -1.20
C GLY A 261 5.41 -6.46 -1.29
N ALA A 262 5.17 -7.09 -0.16
CA ALA A 262 4.89 -8.54 -0.06
C ALA A 262 3.75 -9.00 -0.98
N TRP A 263 2.81 -8.11 -1.33
CA TRP A 263 1.68 -8.35 -2.23
C TRP A 263 2.10 -8.74 -3.66
N LEU A 264 3.30 -8.35 -4.12
CA LEU A 264 3.76 -8.64 -5.49
C LEU A 264 3.78 -10.15 -5.79
N VAL A 265 4.02 -11.00 -4.81
CA VAL A 265 4.05 -12.46 -5.03
C VAL A 265 2.73 -12.99 -5.57
N GLY A 266 1.61 -12.41 -5.15
CA GLY A 266 0.29 -12.74 -5.70
C GLY A 266 0.19 -12.43 -7.19
N HIS A 267 0.63 -11.25 -7.61
CA HIS A 267 0.68 -10.86 -9.03
C HIS A 267 1.62 -11.77 -9.84
N MET A 268 2.84 -12.01 -9.32
CA MET A 268 3.81 -12.90 -9.98
C MET A 268 3.25 -14.30 -10.20
N GLN A 269 2.59 -14.86 -9.19
CA GLN A 269 2.00 -16.20 -9.23
C GLN A 269 0.81 -16.27 -10.18
N ASN A 270 -0.07 -15.27 -10.19
CA ASN A 270 -1.36 -15.33 -10.84
C ASN A 270 -1.32 -14.94 -12.33
N TRP A 271 -0.47 -13.97 -12.71
CA TRP A 271 -0.48 -13.47 -14.08
C TRP A 271 0.85 -12.89 -14.58
N LEU A 272 1.66 -12.27 -13.72
CA LEU A 272 2.81 -11.47 -14.12
C LEU A 272 4.01 -12.32 -14.56
N ALA A 273 4.32 -13.40 -13.80
CA ALA A 273 5.53 -14.18 -13.99
C ALA A 273 5.32 -15.68 -13.69
N LYS A 274 4.18 -16.25 -14.12
CA LYS A 274 3.76 -17.65 -13.82
C LYS A 274 4.83 -18.69 -14.13
N ASP A 275 5.53 -18.52 -15.24
CA ASP A 275 6.52 -19.49 -15.76
C ASP A 275 7.81 -19.54 -14.94
N TYR A 276 7.94 -18.63 -13.97
CA TYR A 276 9.12 -18.54 -13.12
C TYR A 276 8.85 -18.97 -11.67
N SER A 277 7.80 -19.76 -11.45
CA SER A 277 7.51 -20.39 -10.15
C SER A 277 8.71 -21.21 -9.66
N GLY A 278 9.07 -21.03 -8.39
CA GLY A 278 10.23 -21.68 -7.76
C GLY A 278 11.59 -21.04 -8.10
N LYS A 279 11.64 -20.08 -9.02
CA LYS A 279 12.88 -19.37 -9.40
C LYS A 279 13.07 -18.04 -8.71
N TRP A 280 12.06 -17.56 -7.99
CA TRP A 280 12.12 -16.33 -7.21
C TRP A 280 12.28 -16.62 -5.72
N ALA A 281 12.91 -15.71 -5.01
CA ALA A 281 12.95 -15.67 -3.55
C ALA A 281 12.86 -14.23 -3.09
N ALA A 282 12.68 -14.02 -1.78
CA ALA A 282 12.54 -12.70 -1.18
C ALA A 282 13.56 -12.49 -0.05
N GLN A 283 13.99 -11.24 0.16
CA GLN A 283 14.81 -10.84 1.29
C GLN A 283 14.56 -9.37 1.66
N ASN A 284 15.17 -8.91 2.76
CA ASN A 284 15.12 -7.51 3.15
C ASN A 284 15.74 -6.60 2.08
N LEU A 285 15.36 -5.34 2.10
CA LEU A 285 15.92 -4.28 1.25
C LEU A 285 17.43 -4.11 1.50
N PRO A 286 18.20 -3.55 0.54
CA PRO A 286 19.64 -3.32 0.70
C PRO A 286 19.98 -2.55 1.99
N GLY A 287 21.06 -2.96 2.65
CA GLY A 287 21.43 -2.47 3.99
C GLY A 287 20.60 -3.04 5.13
N ASN A 288 19.78 -4.09 4.88
CA ASN A 288 18.78 -4.63 5.82
C ASN A 288 17.86 -3.52 6.35
N THR A 289 17.45 -2.61 5.46
CA THR A 289 16.53 -1.53 5.76
C THR A 289 15.07 -1.97 5.56
N TYR A 290 14.14 -1.17 6.06
CA TYR A 290 12.71 -1.47 6.08
C TYR A 290 11.92 -0.25 5.63
N ALA A 291 10.95 -0.45 4.74
CA ALA A 291 10.04 0.57 4.27
C ALA A 291 8.66 -0.04 3.98
N SER A 292 7.62 0.77 4.06
CA SER A 292 6.32 0.42 3.51
C SER A 292 6.32 0.63 1.99
N TRP A 293 5.77 -0.35 1.26
CA TRP A 293 5.57 -0.27 -0.18
C TRP A 293 4.16 -0.76 -0.52
N GLY A 294 3.19 0.14 -0.44
CA GLY A 294 1.79 -0.18 -0.54
C GLY A 294 1.10 -0.32 0.80
N GLY A 295 -0.18 -0.65 0.71
CA GLY A 295 -1.12 -0.76 1.80
C GLY A 295 -2.37 0.06 1.50
N SER A 296 -3.49 -0.36 2.08
CA SER A 296 -4.78 0.22 1.77
C SER A 296 -5.60 0.52 3.02
N PHE A 297 -6.55 1.40 2.86
CA PHE A 297 -7.44 1.90 3.91
C PHE A 297 -8.88 1.88 3.42
N TYR A 298 -9.82 1.77 4.35
CA TYR A 298 -11.24 2.04 4.10
C TYR A 298 -11.67 3.30 4.84
N ALA A 299 -12.37 4.18 4.14
CA ALA A 299 -12.88 5.44 4.65
C ALA A 299 -14.36 5.62 4.35
N ILE A 300 -15.00 6.55 5.06
CA ILE A 300 -16.40 6.94 4.86
C ILE A 300 -16.41 8.35 4.27
N PRO A 301 -16.92 8.56 3.04
CA PRO A 301 -17.12 9.91 2.50
C PRO A 301 -18.13 10.71 3.32
N GLN A 302 -17.90 12.01 3.51
CA GLN A 302 -18.82 12.90 4.22
C GLN A 302 -20.24 12.89 3.61
N GLN A 303 -20.32 12.73 2.30
CA GLN A 303 -21.59 12.69 1.55
C GLN A 303 -22.43 11.44 1.77
N SER A 304 -21.86 10.36 2.36
CA SER A 304 -22.62 9.12 2.62
C SER A 304 -23.80 9.38 3.56
N GLN A 305 -24.95 8.85 3.18
CA GLN A 305 -26.18 8.85 4.02
C GLN A 305 -26.29 7.58 4.87
N ASN A 306 -25.42 6.59 4.65
CA ASN A 306 -25.42 5.27 5.29
C ASN A 306 -24.18 5.07 6.18
N LYS A 307 -23.76 6.11 6.91
CA LYS A 307 -22.49 6.13 7.66
C LYS A 307 -22.40 5.03 8.72
N ALA A 308 -23.53 4.66 9.35
CA ALA A 308 -23.57 3.61 10.37
C ALA A 308 -23.32 2.22 9.75
N GLU A 309 -23.95 1.94 8.61
CA GLU A 309 -23.81 0.70 7.86
C GLU A 309 -22.41 0.60 7.22
N ALA A 310 -21.90 1.71 6.70
CA ALA A 310 -20.53 1.84 6.19
C ALA A 310 -19.51 1.51 7.29
N TRP A 311 -19.70 2.05 8.49
CA TRP A 311 -18.82 1.77 9.62
C TRP A 311 -18.90 0.30 10.08
N ALA A 312 -20.09 -0.31 10.06
CA ALA A 312 -20.23 -1.73 10.37
C ALA A 312 -19.40 -2.60 9.42
N LEU A 313 -19.44 -2.29 8.11
CA LEU A 313 -18.63 -3.01 7.12
C LEU A 313 -17.13 -2.74 7.33
N ILE A 314 -16.70 -1.50 7.51
CA ILE A 314 -15.30 -1.16 7.73
C ILE A 314 -14.75 -1.90 8.96
N LYS A 315 -15.46 -1.88 10.09
CA LYS A 315 -15.06 -2.65 11.27
C LYS A 315 -14.90 -4.14 10.96
N TYR A 316 -15.88 -4.72 10.28
CA TYR A 316 -15.82 -6.14 9.94
C TYR A 316 -14.60 -6.47 9.07
N LEU A 317 -14.32 -5.66 8.06
CA LEU A 317 -13.20 -5.86 7.14
C LEU A 317 -11.84 -5.68 7.82
N THR A 318 -11.73 -4.76 8.79
CA THR A 318 -10.42 -4.32 9.31
C THR A 318 -10.08 -4.86 10.70
N THR A 319 -11.09 -5.08 11.58
CA THR A 319 -10.83 -5.47 12.97
C THR A 319 -11.12 -6.95 13.27
N ASN A 320 -11.61 -7.71 12.30
CA ASN A 320 -11.85 -9.14 12.45
C ASN A 320 -10.64 -9.95 11.95
N PRO A 321 -9.91 -10.68 12.84
CA PRO A 321 -8.72 -11.42 12.44
C PRO A 321 -9.00 -12.48 11.37
N ALA A 322 -10.11 -13.21 11.47
CA ALA A 322 -10.47 -14.25 10.50
C ALA A 322 -10.75 -13.64 9.11
N GLN A 323 -11.36 -12.45 9.07
CA GLN A 323 -11.60 -11.72 7.82
C GLN A 323 -10.28 -11.21 7.20
N GLN A 324 -9.36 -10.72 8.00
CA GLN A 324 -8.04 -10.29 7.54
C GLN A 324 -7.21 -11.48 7.00
N VAL A 325 -7.34 -12.67 7.63
CA VAL A 325 -6.73 -13.91 7.11
C VAL A 325 -7.40 -14.34 5.80
N LEU A 326 -8.72 -14.20 5.69
CA LEU A 326 -9.44 -14.49 4.44
C LEU A 326 -8.96 -13.55 3.31
N ALA A 327 -8.82 -12.25 3.57
CA ALA A 327 -8.29 -11.27 2.63
C ALA A 327 -6.90 -11.69 2.13
N PHE A 328 -5.99 -12.04 3.06
CA PHE A 328 -4.67 -12.54 2.72
C PHE A 328 -4.72 -13.80 1.82
N LYS A 329 -5.57 -14.78 2.15
CA LYS A 329 -5.73 -16.00 1.35
C LYS A 329 -6.33 -15.73 -0.04
N THR A 330 -7.11 -14.67 -0.18
CA THR A 330 -7.78 -14.30 -1.44
C THR A 330 -6.83 -13.61 -2.41
N THR A 331 -6.03 -12.64 -1.93
CA THR A 331 -5.25 -11.75 -2.80
C THR A 331 -3.76 -11.65 -2.43
N GLY A 332 -3.36 -12.19 -1.29
CA GLY A 332 -2.01 -11.98 -0.74
C GLY A 332 -1.86 -10.66 0.03
N ALA A 333 -2.95 -9.91 0.23
CA ALA A 333 -2.97 -8.66 1.00
C ALA A 333 -2.50 -8.90 2.45
N PHE A 334 -1.31 -8.43 2.82
CA PHE A 334 -0.72 -8.68 4.13
C PHE A 334 -1.47 -7.90 5.20
N PRO A 335 -1.97 -8.55 6.28
CA PRO A 335 -2.89 -7.91 7.21
C PRO A 335 -2.27 -6.75 7.97
N ALA A 336 -2.99 -5.63 8.07
CA ALA A 336 -2.64 -4.52 8.93
C ALA A 336 -2.91 -4.83 10.42
N LEU A 337 -3.90 -5.70 10.70
CA LEU A 337 -4.27 -6.15 12.04
C LEU A 337 -3.27 -7.17 12.57
N ARG A 338 -2.54 -6.84 13.64
CA ARG A 338 -1.46 -7.69 14.20
C ARG A 338 -1.92 -9.08 14.60
N ALA A 339 -3.14 -9.21 15.16
CA ALA A 339 -3.69 -10.50 15.58
C ALA A 339 -3.87 -11.48 14.40
N ALA A 340 -4.20 -11.00 13.20
CA ALA A 340 -4.34 -11.84 12.02
C ALA A 340 -3.00 -12.48 11.60
N ALA A 341 -1.89 -11.78 11.77
CA ALA A 341 -0.55 -12.30 11.41
C ALA A 341 -0.08 -13.46 12.32
N ASN A 342 -0.85 -13.83 13.34
CA ASN A 342 -0.59 -15.01 14.18
C ASN A 342 -1.20 -16.31 13.61
N ASP A 343 -2.02 -16.22 12.55
CA ASP A 343 -2.58 -17.42 11.89
C ASP A 343 -1.45 -18.31 11.37
N PRO A 344 -1.58 -19.66 11.51
CA PRO A 344 -0.58 -20.62 11.04
C PRO A 344 -0.16 -20.44 9.58
N VAL A 345 -1.05 -19.94 8.71
CA VAL A 345 -0.75 -19.66 7.30
C VAL A 345 0.49 -18.79 7.12
N PHE A 346 0.79 -17.89 8.06
CA PHE A 346 1.96 -17.02 7.98
C PHE A 346 3.29 -17.72 8.32
N ASN A 347 3.24 -18.97 8.79
CA ASN A 347 4.43 -19.80 9.02
C ASN A 347 4.69 -20.82 7.89
N GLU A 348 3.77 -20.90 6.92
CA GLU A 348 3.90 -21.78 5.76
C GLU A 348 4.88 -21.21 4.74
N GLY A 349 5.49 -22.12 3.97
CA GLY A 349 6.27 -21.74 2.79
C GLY A 349 5.39 -21.16 1.69
N VAL A 350 5.98 -20.31 0.87
CA VAL A 350 5.33 -19.78 -0.34
C VAL A 350 5.78 -20.61 -1.54
N PRO A 351 4.91 -21.45 -2.15
CA PRO A 351 5.30 -22.35 -3.23
C PRO A 351 5.96 -21.64 -4.40
N TYR A 352 5.41 -20.47 -4.79
CA TYR A 352 5.97 -19.67 -5.87
C TYR A 352 7.41 -19.20 -5.60
N LEU A 353 7.78 -19.02 -4.34
CA LEU A 353 9.14 -18.67 -3.91
C LEU A 353 9.98 -19.91 -3.52
N GLY A 354 9.73 -21.06 -4.16
CA GLY A 354 10.46 -22.30 -3.90
C GLY A 354 10.27 -22.86 -2.49
N GLY A 355 9.15 -22.57 -1.84
CA GLY A 355 8.86 -23.02 -0.48
C GLY A 355 9.47 -22.14 0.62
N GLN A 356 10.05 -20.98 0.26
CA GLN A 356 10.59 -20.05 1.24
C GLN A 356 9.50 -19.57 2.21
N LYS A 357 9.81 -19.51 3.51
CA LYS A 357 8.93 -18.94 4.55
C LYS A 357 8.96 -17.40 4.56
N ALA A 358 8.76 -16.80 3.38
CA ALA A 358 8.86 -15.35 3.18
C ALA A 358 7.84 -14.56 4.01
N ARG A 359 6.70 -15.16 4.36
CA ARG A 359 5.67 -14.53 5.22
C ARG A 359 6.21 -14.17 6.61
N ILE A 360 7.13 -14.98 7.15
CA ILE A 360 7.84 -14.68 8.41
C ILE A 360 8.74 -13.46 8.25
N LEU A 361 9.49 -13.40 7.13
CA LEU A 361 10.35 -12.26 6.78
C LEU A 361 9.52 -10.96 6.73
N TRP A 362 8.39 -10.98 6.03
CA TRP A 362 7.53 -9.81 5.86
C TRP A 362 6.86 -9.37 7.17
N ARG A 363 6.41 -10.32 8.00
CA ARG A 363 5.90 -10.02 9.34
C ARG A 363 6.94 -9.32 10.22
N GLN A 364 8.19 -9.81 10.19
CA GLN A 364 9.29 -9.18 10.94
C GLN A 364 9.66 -7.80 10.38
N ALA A 365 9.66 -7.65 9.05
CA ALA A 365 9.90 -6.36 8.41
C ALA A 365 8.83 -5.33 8.78
N ALA A 366 7.55 -5.71 8.75
CA ALA A 366 6.43 -4.83 9.10
C ALA A 366 6.56 -4.22 10.51
N LEU A 367 7.10 -4.98 11.47
CA LEU A 367 7.32 -4.50 12.85
C LEU A 367 8.48 -3.50 12.99
N LYS A 368 9.35 -3.42 11.98
CA LYS A 368 10.54 -2.54 11.97
C LYS A 368 10.33 -1.27 11.15
N ILE A 369 9.28 -1.21 10.34
CA ILE A 369 8.92 -0.01 9.59
C ILE A 369 8.50 1.07 10.59
N GLN A 370 9.12 2.25 10.47
CA GLN A 370 8.83 3.38 11.33
C GLN A 370 7.61 4.15 10.84
N PRO A 371 6.76 4.66 11.76
CA PRO A 371 5.73 5.62 11.39
C PRO A 371 6.39 6.92 10.93
N LEU A 372 6.03 7.35 9.72
CA LEU A 372 6.51 8.59 9.12
C LEU A 372 5.51 9.71 9.36
N ASP A 373 6.03 10.92 9.43
CA ASP A 373 5.21 12.12 9.36
C ASP A 373 4.79 12.36 7.90
N VAL A 374 3.51 12.62 7.68
CA VAL A 374 2.95 12.83 6.34
C VAL A 374 2.57 14.30 6.15
N ASN A 375 2.84 14.83 4.96
CA ASN A 375 2.51 16.20 4.59
C ASN A 375 1.54 16.21 3.41
N ARG A 376 0.56 17.13 3.42
CA ARG A 376 -0.42 17.29 2.33
C ARG A 376 0.22 17.50 0.96
N LEU A 377 1.45 18.01 0.94
CA LEU A 377 2.21 18.29 -0.28
C LEU A 377 3.15 17.16 -0.69
N ASP A 378 3.22 16.06 0.08
CA ASP A 378 4.07 14.91 -0.28
C ASP A 378 3.84 14.41 -1.71
N PRO A 379 2.59 14.26 -2.22
CA PRO A 379 2.37 13.83 -3.61
C PRO A 379 2.93 14.83 -4.64
N VAL A 380 2.85 16.13 -4.37
CA VAL A 380 3.40 17.16 -5.25
C VAL A 380 4.93 17.16 -5.20
N ALA A 381 5.51 17.01 -4.01
CA ALA A 381 6.95 16.91 -3.83
C ALA A 381 7.50 15.63 -4.49
N GLU A 382 6.81 14.51 -4.34
CA GLU A 382 7.17 13.23 -4.99
C GLU A 382 7.23 13.38 -6.51
N GLN A 383 6.22 13.99 -7.13
CA GLN A 383 6.24 14.24 -8.58
C GLN A 383 7.43 15.10 -8.99
N ILE A 384 7.70 16.19 -8.30
CA ILE A 384 8.83 17.08 -8.61
C ILE A 384 10.17 16.35 -8.43
N VAL A 385 10.30 15.53 -7.39
CA VAL A 385 11.52 14.71 -7.13
C VAL A 385 11.69 13.66 -8.21
N ASN A 386 10.62 13.01 -8.67
CA ASN A 386 10.67 12.03 -9.75
C ASN A 386 11.08 12.70 -11.08
N ASP A 387 10.56 13.88 -11.39
CA ASP A 387 10.93 14.64 -12.61
C ASP A 387 12.40 15.06 -12.56
N ALA A 388 12.89 15.51 -11.39
CA ALA A 388 14.28 15.85 -11.16
C ALA A 388 15.20 14.62 -11.30
N LEU A 389 14.78 13.47 -10.74
CA LEU A 389 15.52 12.21 -10.88
C LEU A 389 15.59 11.77 -12.34
N ASN A 390 14.49 11.84 -13.09
CA ASN A 390 14.48 11.49 -14.50
C ASN A 390 15.47 12.34 -15.30
N SER A 391 15.59 13.64 -15.01
CA SER A 391 16.57 14.51 -15.68
C SER A 391 18.04 14.15 -15.35
N VAL A 392 18.29 13.51 -14.19
CA VAL A 392 19.61 12.94 -13.87
C VAL A 392 19.84 11.61 -14.60
N LEU A 393 18.79 10.76 -14.67
CA LEU A 393 18.90 9.45 -15.32
C LEU A 393 19.01 9.53 -16.85
N ASP A 394 18.47 10.56 -17.47
CA ASP A 394 18.64 10.82 -18.92
C ASP A 394 19.93 11.61 -19.26
N GLY A 395 20.62 12.11 -18.22
CA GLY A 395 21.89 12.82 -18.36
C GLY A 395 21.75 14.32 -18.69
N SER A 396 20.53 14.88 -18.67
CA SER A 396 20.29 16.30 -18.96
C SER A 396 20.72 17.22 -17.80
N LYS A 397 20.80 16.69 -16.57
CA LYS A 397 21.25 17.43 -15.38
C LYS A 397 22.17 16.58 -14.50
N ASP A 398 23.08 17.24 -13.80
CA ASP A 398 23.76 16.62 -12.66
C ASP A 398 22.89 16.59 -11.40
N VAL A 399 23.26 15.77 -10.41
CA VAL A 399 22.50 15.55 -9.19
C VAL A 399 22.29 16.85 -8.41
N ARG A 400 23.33 17.70 -8.30
CA ARG A 400 23.27 18.94 -7.53
C ARG A 400 22.29 19.93 -8.16
N THR A 401 22.38 20.12 -9.46
CA THR A 401 21.50 21.01 -10.24
C THR A 401 20.04 20.54 -10.13
N ALA A 402 19.79 19.26 -10.36
CA ALA A 402 18.43 18.69 -10.30
C ALA A 402 17.80 18.85 -8.91
N LEU A 403 18.53 18.57 -7.83
CA LEU A 403 18.03 18.72 -6.46
C LEU A 403 17.83 20.20 -6.07
N THR A 404 18.67 21.12 -6.55
CA THR A 404 18.51 22.57 -6.32
C THR A 404 17.23 23.08 -6.95
N GLU A 405 16.96 22.71 -8.19
CA GLU A 405 15.72 23.10 -8.88
C GLU A 405 14.48 22.48 -8.24
N ALA A 406 14.54 21.19 -7.86
CA ALA A 406 13.46 20.52 -7.16
C ALA A 406 13.14 21.21 -5.82
N GLN A 407 14.17 21.56 -5.04
CA GLN A 407 14.00 22.33 -3.79
C GLN A 407 13.29 23.67 -4.02
N MET A 408 13.71 24.43 -5.04
CA MET A 408 13.06 25.72 -5.37
C MET A 408 11.59 25.55 -5.78
N LEU A 409 11.30 24.54 -6.61
CA LEU A 409 9.93 24.27 -7.08
C LEU A 409 9.02 23.87 -5.92
N ILE A 410 9.47 22.94 -5.06
CA ILE A 410 8.70 22.49 -3.89
C ILE A 410 8.48 23.66 -2.91
N THR A 411 9.54 24.45 -2.61
CA THR A 411 9.43 25.60 -1.73
C THR A 411 8.41 26.64 -2.25
N ARG A 412 8.35 26.83 -3.58
CA ARG A 412 7.36 27.73 -4.19
C ARG A 412 5.92 27.20 -4.07
N ARG A 413 5.73 25.88 -4.11
CA ARG A 413 4.42 25.22 -3.96
C ARG A 413 3.96 25.15 -2.50
N ALA A 414 4.91 25.19 -1.55
CA ALA A 414 4.63 25.15 -0.11
C ALA A 414 4.24 26.53 0.50
N ARG A 415 4.38 27.60 -0.26
CA ARG A 415 3.92 28.95 0.10
C ARG A 415 2.46 29.14 -0.27
#